data_04e799ead473a456b55a12fe6d59568b
#
_entry.id   04e799ead473a456b55a12fe6d59568b
#
_cell.length_a   1.000
_cell.length_b   1.000
_cell.length_c   1.000
_cell.angle_alpha   90.00
_cell.angle_beta   90.00
_cell.angle_gamma   90.00
#
_symmetry.space_group_name_H-M   'P 1'
#
loop_
_entity.id
_entity.type
_entity.pdbx_description
1 polymer ?
#
loop_
_entity_poly.entity_id
_entity_poly.type
_entity_poly.pdbx_seq_one_letter_code
_entity_poly.pdbx_strand_id
1 'polypeptide(L)'
;MILVDVDLLLVATLEEANRHAAARAWFTERLSGSALVGLPWSVLTGFVRVAAQPRAWERPVALRTSLGIVRSWLSRPCVWTPEPGTAHLGILERLLEDGDSPRHMTDAHLAALAIEHGLTLCSLDRDFARWQAAGLRWEQPLAR
;
A
#
# COMPACT_ATOMS: atom_id res chain seq x y z
N MET A 1 -6.06 7.74 -10.12
CA MET A 1 -5.59 6.35 -9.90
C MET A 1 -4.57 6.34 -8.78
N ILE A 2 -4.77 5.47 -7.82
CA ILE A 2 -3.91 5.36 -6.62
C ILE A 2 -3.38 3.94 -6.46
N LEU A 3 -2.27 3.82 -5.73
CA LEU A 3 -1.75 2.57 -5.19
C LEU A 3 -1.75 2.70 -3.68
N VAL A 4 -2.28 1.72 -2.95
CA VAL A 4 -2.45 1.80 -1.50
C VAL A 4 -1.40 0.93 -0.82
N ASP A 5 -0.70 1.51 0.14
CA ASP A 5 0.30 0.80 0.94
C ASP A 5 -0.35 -0.03 2.06
N VAL A 6 0.41 -0.98 2.58
CA VAL A 6 -0.04 -1.94 3.61
C VAL A 6 -0.49 -1.25 4.90
N ASP A 7 0.17 -0.17 5.31
CA ASP A 7 -0.15 0.55 6.53
C ASP A 7 -1.57 1.12 6.52
N LEU A 8 -2.01 1.69 5.40
CA LEU A 8 -3.38 2.20 5.24
C LEU A 8 -4.41 1.07 5.28
N LEU A 9 -4.11 -0.08 4.68
CA LEU A 9 -5.01 -1.24 4.73
C LEU A 9 -5.16 -1.77 6.16
N LEU A 10 -4.07 -1.82 6.92
CA LEU A 10 -4.08 -2.24 8.32
C LEU A 10 -4.90 -1.29 9.18
N VAL A 11 -4.64 0.02 9.08
CA VAL A 11 -5.36 1.03 9.87
C VAL A 11 -6.84 1.09 9.49
N ALA A 12 -7.17 0.93 8.21
CA ALA A 12 -8.56 0.89 7.74
C ALA A 12 -9.34 -0.35 8.20
N THR A 13 -8.65 -1.44 8.56
CA THR A 13 -9.27 -2.72 8.90
C THR A 13 -9.29 -3.01 10.40
N LEU A 14 -8.20 -2.71 11.12
CA LEU A 14 -8.03 -3.05 12.53
C LEU A 14 -8.58 -1.93 13.42
N GLU A 15 -9.67 -2.22 14.13
CA GLU A 15 -10.38 -1.22 14.97
C GLU A 15 -9.51 -0.63 16.07
N GLU A 16 -8.53 -1.38 16.58
CA GLU A 16 -7.61 -0.90 17.62
C GLU A 16 -6.54 0.06 17.10
N ALA A 17 -6.39 0.19 15.76
CA ALA A 17 -5.41 1.08 15.17
C ALA A 17 -5.77 2.54 15.39
N ASN A 18 -4.74 3.35 15.70
CA ASN A 18 -4.91 4.79 15.76
C ASN A 18 -5.38 5.34 14.40
N ARG A 19 -6.38 6.22 14.40
CA ARG A 19 -6.98 6.82 13.20
C ARG A 19 -7.77 5.83 12.33
N HIS A 20 -8.17 4.68 12.89
CA HIS A 20 -8.96 3.67 12.18
C HIS A 20 -10.20 4.26 11.48
N ALA A 21 -11.01 5.05 12.19
CA ALA A 21 -12.24 5.62 11.63
C ALA A 21 -11.98 6.48 10.38
N ALA A 22 -10.94 7.32 10.40
CA ALA A 22 -10.56 8.16 9.28
C ALA A 22 -10.05 7.33 8.09
N ALA A 23 -9.19 6.35 8.35
CA ALA A 23 -8.65 5.46 7.31
C ALA A 23 -9.76 4.61 6.68
N ARG A 24 -10.65 4.06 7.50
CA ARG A 24 -11.79 3.27 7.03
C ARG A 24 -12.71 4.09 6.14
N ALA A 25 -13.06 5.31 6.54
CA ALA A 25 -13.89 6.20 5.76
C ALA A 25 -13.24 6.54 4.41
N TRP A 26 -11.97 6.92 4.43
CA TRP A 26 -11.21 7.20 3.22
C TRP A 26 -11.16 6.00 2.27
N PHE A 27 -10.80 4.83 2.78
CA PHE A 27 -10.66 3.63 1.95
C PHE A 27 -12.01 3.15 1.38
N THR A 28 -13.08 3.20 2.18
CA THR A 28 -14.44 2.88 1.72
C THR A 28 -14.86 3.79 0.58
N GLU A 29 -14.58 5.09 0.69
CA GLU A 29 -14.85 6.06 -0.38
C GLU A 29 -14.11 5.69 -1.66
N ARG A 30 -12.81 5.33 -1.57
CA ARG A 30 -12.00 4.91 -2.73
C ARG A 30 -12.54 3.65 -3.39
N LEU A 31 -12.94 2.65 -2.59
CA LEU A 31 -13.51 1.39 -3.09
C LEU A 31 -14.89 1.55 -3.72
N SER A 32 -15.60 2.62 -3.41
CA SER A 32 -16.93 2.93 -3.95
C SER A 32 -16.89 3.87 -5.15
N GLY A 33 -15.74 4.42 -5.47
CA GLY A 33 -15.53 5.34 -6.58
C GLY A 33 -15.27 4.64 -7.91
N SER A 34 -15.10 5.42 -8.95
CA SER A 34 -14.77 4.96 -10.31
C SER A 34 -13.28 5.00 -10.63
N ALA A 35 -12.49 5.75 -9.85
CA ALA A 35 -11.04 5.81 -10.04
C ALA A 35 -10.37 4.50 -9.63
N LEU A 36 -9.40 4.03 -10.43
CA LEU A 36 -8.71 2.78 -10.18
C LEU A 36 -7.89 2.81 -8.88
N VAL A 37 -8.00 1.71 -8.12
CA VAL A 37 -7.29 1.45 -6.87
C VAL A 37 -6.39 0.25 -7.08
N GLY A 38 -5.08 0.47 -7.09
CA GLY A 38 -4.07 -0.58 -7.21
C GLY A 38 -3.77 -1.20 -5.85
N LEU A 39 -3.93 -2.52 -5.76
CA LEU A 39 -3.56 -3.33 -4.60
C LEU A 39 -2.62 -4.45 -5.07
N PRO A 40 -1.30 -4.19 -5.13
CA PRO A 40 -0.37 -5.21 -5.59
C PRO A 40 -0.24 -6.36 -4.60
N TRP A 41 0.13 -7.54 -5.07
CA TRP A 41 0.23 -8.73 -4.23
C TRP A 41 1.23 -8.60 -3.10
N SER A 42 2.29 -7.82 -3.26
CA SER A 42 3.22 -7.52 -2.17
C SER A 42 2.53 -6.81 -0.99
N VAL A 43 1.59 -5.92 -1.28
CA VAL A 43 0.78 -5.23 -0.27
C VAL A 43 -0.28 -6.16 0.32
N LEU A 44 -0.98 -6.92 -0.51
CA LEU A 44 -2.04 -7.84 -0.05
C LEU A 44 -1.49 -8.93 0.87
N THR A 45 -0.37 -9.56 0.49
CA THR A 45 0.29 -10.57 1.33
C THR A 45 0.90 -9.95 2.58
N GLY A 46 1.45 -8.75 2.48
CA GLY A 46 1.93 -7.98 3.63
C GLY A 46 0.83 -7.67 4.62
N PHE A 47 -0.35 -7.26 4.15
CA PHE A 47 -1.51 -7.03 4.99
C PHE A 47 -1.92 -8.30 5.75
N VAL A 48 -2.07 -9.42 5.07
CA VAL A 48 -2.46 -10.70 5.70
C VAL A 48 -1.45 -11.11 6.77
N ARG A 49 -0.15 -11.01 6.46
CA ARG A 49 0.93 -11.36 7.38
C ARG A 49 0.95 -10.48 8.63
N VAL A 50 0.88 -9.15 8.45
CA VAL A 50 0.99 -8.22 9.58
C VAL A 50 -0.28 -8.19 10.41
N ALA A 51 -1.46 -8.31 9.82
CA ALA A 51 -2.74 -8.38 10.54
C ALA A 51 -2.81 -9.59 11.50
N ALA A 52 -2.08 -10.66 11.20
CA ALA A 52 -2.04 -11.86 12.03
C ALA A 52 -0.98 -11.82 13.15
N GLN A 53 -0.16 -10.78 13.23
CA GLN A 53 0.97 -10.71 14.18
C GLN A 53 0.50 -10.43 15.61
N PRO A 54 0.67 -11.38 16.57
CA PRO A 54 0.27 -11.16 17.95
C PRO A 54 1.08 -10.07 18.67
N ARG A 55 2.29 -9.77 18.18
CA ARG A 55 3.15 -8.72 18.73
C ARG A 55 2.70 -7.32 18.34
N ALA A 56 1.97 -7.19 17.22
CA ALA A 56 1.53 -5.91 16.69
C ALA A 56 0.12 -5.53 17.19
N TRP A 57 -0.73 -6.51 17.48
CA TRP A 57 -2.15 -6.30 17.75
C TRP A 57 -2.63 -7.11 18.95
N GLU A 58 -3.50 -6.50 19.78
CA GLU A 58 -4.19 -7.20 20.87
C GLU A 58 -5.17 -8.24 20.33
N ARG A 59 -5.78 -7.92 19.18
CA ARG A 59 -6.73 -8.80 18.47
C ARG A 59 -6.25 -9.07 17.06
N PRO A 60 -5.24 -9.92 16.89
CA PRO A 60 -4.75 -10.26 15.55
C PRO A 60 -5.84 -10.95 14.74
N VAL A 61 -5.83 -10.71 13.44
CA VAL A 61 -6.80 -11.29 12.52
C VAL A 61 -6.23 -12.59 11.93
N ALA A 62 -6.99 -13.68 12.03
CA ALA A 62 -6.56 -14.97 11.49
C ALA A 62 -6.30 -14.88 9.98
N LEU A 63 -5.34 -15.67 9.48
CA LEU A 63 -4.93 -15.65 8.07
C LEU A 63 -6.11 -15.83 7.11
N ARG A 64 -6.97 -16.80 7.35
CA ARG A 64 -8.12 -17.06 6.46
C ARG A 64 -9.17 -15.96 6.50
N THR A 65 -9.35 -15.33 7.65
CA THR A 65 -10.24 -14.16 7.78
C THR A 65 -9.69 -12.99 6.96
N SER A 66 -8.40 -12.71 7.07
CA SER A 66 -7.74 -11.67 6.27
C SER A 66 -7.80 -11.94 4.77
N LEU A 67 -7.63 -13.21 4.35
CA LEU A 67 -7.81 -13.60 2.94
C LEU A 67 -9.23 -13.35 2.45
N GLY A 68 -10.25 -13.57 3.30
CA GLY A 68 -11.63 -13.21 3.00
C GLY A 68 -11.83 -11.71 2.79
N ILE A 69 -11.16 -10.88 3.59
CA ILE A 69 -11.16 -9.42 3.44
C ILE A 69 -10.51 -9.04 2.10
N VAL A 70 -9.35 -9.61 1.78
CA VAL A 70 -8.67 -9.40 0.48
C VAL A 70 -9.59 -9.77 -0.67
N ARG A 71 -10.28 -10.91 -0.59
CA ARG A 71 -11.26 -11.32 -1.61
C ARG A 71 -12.35 -10.26 -1.81
N SER A 72 -12.85 -9.67 -0.74
CA SER A 72 -13.88 -8.64 -0.82
C SER A 72 -13.36 -7.37 -1.51
N TRP A 73 -12.11 -6.98 -1.28
CA TRP A 73 -11.49 -5.85 -2.00
C TRP A 73 -11.32 -6.16 -3.48
N LEU A 74 -10.79 -7.33 -3.82
CA LEU A 74 -10.56 -7.74 -5.21
C LEU A 74 -11.84 -7.91 -6.01
N SER A 75 -12.99 -8.04 -5.35
CA SER A 75 -14.30 -8.11 -6.01
C SER A 75 -14.84 -6.75 -6.45
N ARG A 76 -14.22 -5.65 -5.99
CA ARG A 76 -14.64 -4.29 -6.37
C ARG A 76 -14.22 -3.97 -7.80
N PRO A 77 -15.11 -3.40 -8.63
CA PRO A 77 -14.79 -3.10 -10.04
C PRO A 77 -13.60 -2.16 -10.24
N CYS A 78 -13.35 -1.24 -9.29
CA CYS A 78 -12.25 -0.28 -9.39
C CYS A 78 -10.90 -0.85 -8.92
N VAL A 79 -10.86 -2.03 -8.31
CA VAL A 79 -9.63 -2.63 -7.76
C VAL A 79 -8.94 -3.50 -8.81
N TRP A 80 -7.61 -3.34 -8.88
CA TRP A 80 -6.76 -4.18 -9.71
C TRP A 80 -5.42 -4.42 -9.03
N THR A 81 -4.68 -5.39 -9.52
CA THR A 81 -3.38 -5.79 -8.98
C THR A 81 -2.27 -5.40 -9.96
N PRO A 82 -1.65 -4.19 -9.82
CA PRO A 82 -0.56 -3.81 -10.69
C PRO A 82 0.67 -4.72 -10.48
N GLU A 83 1.32 -5.09 -11.59
CA GLU A 83 2.50 -5.94 -11.60
C GLU A 83 3.68 -5.22 -12.25
N PRO A 84 4.93 -5.58 -11.87
CA PRO A 84 6.11 -5.06 -12.53
C PRO A 84 6.12 -5.35 -14.03
N GLY A 85 6.40 -4.34 -14.83
CA GLY A 85 6.62 -4.46 -16.26
C GLY A 85 8.09 -4.36 -16.63
N THR A 86 8.36 -4.13 -17.91
CA THR A 86 9.73 -4.09 -18.43
C THR A 86 10.57 -2.92 -17.92
N ALA A 87 9.94 -1.83 -17.49
CA ALA A 87 10.64 -0.66 -16.98
C ALA A 87 11.00 -0.77 -15.49
N HIS A 88 10.47 -1.76 -14.78
CA HIS A 88 10.55 -1.82 -13.31
C HIS A 88 11.98 -1.85 -12.78
N LEU A 89 12.85 -2.70 -13.37
CA LEU A 89 14.25 -2.79 -12.92
C LEU A 89 14.98 -1.47 -13.09
N GLY A 90 14.83 -0.80 -14.22
CA GLY A 90 15.47 0.50 -14.47
C GLY A 90 14.98 1.59 -13.51
N ILE A 91 13.71 1.54 -13.10
CA ILE A 91 13.18 2.46 -12.09
C ILE A 91 13.80 2.17 -10.74
N LEU A 92 13.88 0.90 -10.31
CA LEU A 92 14.53 0.52 -9.07
C LEU A 92 15.99 1.00 -8.99
N GLU A 93 16.74 0.86 -10.09
CA GLU A 93 18.13 1.33 -10.17
C GLU A 93 18.25 2.84 -9.98
N ARG A 94 17.24 3.61 -10.39
CA ARG A 94 17.21 5.06 -10.17
C ARG A 94 16.81 5.45 -8.75
N LEU A 95 16.00 4.61 -8.07
CA LEU A 95 15.52 4.91 -6.71
C LEU A 95 16.52 4.55 -5.61
N LEU A 96 17.38 3.57 -5.86
CA LEU A 96 18.29 3.01 -4.87
C LEU A 96 19.74 3.34 -5.17
N GLU A 97 20.48 3.67 -4.12
CA GLU A 97 21.93 3.89 -4.16
C GLU A 97 22.65 2.84 -3.31
N ASP A 98 23.94 2.62 -3.55
CA ASP A 98 24.74 1.62 -2.83
C ASP A 98 24.76 1.82 -1.30
N GLY A 99 24.60 3.08 -0.84
CA GLY A 99 24.54 3.41 0.58
C GLY A 99 23.18 3.23 1.23
N ASP A 100 22.14 2.85 0.49
CA ASP A 100 20.80 2.69 1.03
C ASP A 100 20.70 1.44 1.93
N SER A 101 19.85 1.53 2.94
CA SER A 101 19.55 0.39 3.80
C SER A 101 18.78 -0.69 3.04
N PRO A 102 19.15 -1.99 3.19
CA PRO A 102 18.39 -3.08 2.56
C PRO A 102 16.90 -3.10 2.91
N ARG A 103 16.52 -2.54 4.05
CA ARG A 103 15.11 -2.43 4.46
C ARG A 103 14.28 -1.53 3.52
N HIS A 104 14.91 -0.62 2.78
CA HIS A 104 14.22 0.24 1.82
C HIS A 104 13.84 -0.50 0.52
N MET A 105 14.26 -1.74 0.34
CA MET A 105 13.99 -2.48 -0.91
C MET A 105 12.50 -2.70 -1.16
N THR A 106 11.74 -3.07 -0.14
CA THR A 106 10.29 -3.29 -0.26
C THR A 106 9.56 -1.99 -0.63
N ASP A 107 9.94 -0.89 0.00
CA ASP A 107 9.36 0.43 -0.27
C ASP A 107 9.74 0.94 -1.66
N ALA A 108 11.00 0.72 -2.06
CA ALA A 108 11.47 1.06 -3.41
C ALA A 108 10.71 0.28 -4.49
N HIS A 109 10.45 -1.00 -4.25
CA HIS A 109 9.63 -1.83 -5.14
C HIS A 109 8.22 -1.23 -5.32
N LEU A 110 7.59 -0.83 -4.21
CA LEU A 110 6.26 -0.23 -4.24
C LEU A 110 6.27 1.13 -4.95
N ALA A 111 7.26 1.97 -4.66
CA ALA A 111 7.44 3.25 -5.32
C ALA A 111 7.68 3.10 -6.83
N ALA A 112 8.52 2.13 -7.22
CA ALA A 112 8.79 1.84 -8.63
C ALA A 112 7.52 1.38 -9.36
N LEU A 113 6.71 0.56 -8.72
CA LEU A 113 5.43 0.10 -9.27
C LEU A 113 4.46 1.28 -9.50
N ALA A 114 4.38 2.21 -8.53
CA ALA A 114 3.57 3.41 -8.67
C ALA A 114 4.05 4.30 -9.82
N ILE A 115 5.36 4.51 -9.94
CA ILE A 115 5.96 5.29 -11.04
C ILE A 115 5.67 4.65 -12.39
N GLU A 116 5.91 3.34 -12.51
CA GLU A 116 5.74 2.61 -13.77
C GLU A 116 4.31 2.70 -14.30
N HIS A 117 3.33 2.57 -13.41
CA HIS A 117 1.90 2.59 -13.76
C HIS A 117 1.25 3.97 -13.68
N GLY A 118 2.01 5.02 -13.35
CA GLY A 118 1.48 6.38 -13.27
C GLY A 118 0.48 6.58 -12.12
N LEU A 119 0.65 5.86 -11.01
CA LEU A 119 -0.23 5.90 -9.84
C LEU A 119 0.30 6.87 -8.79
N THR A 120 -0.62 7.45 -8.01
CA THR A 120 -0.25 8.14 -6.77
C THR A 120 -0.18 7.12 -5.65
N LEU A 121 0.98 6.98 -5.01
CA LEU A 121 1.16 6.12 -3.85
C LEU A 121 0.55 6.79 -2.61
N CYS A 122 -0.41 6.13 -2.00
CA CYS A 122 -1.01 6.52 -0.73
C CYS A 122 -0.41 5.69 0.40
N SER A 123 0.27 6.35 1.34
CA SER A 123 0.93 5.71 2.49
C SER A 123 1.01 6.69 3.66
N LEU A 124 1.00 6.15 4.88
CA LEU A 124 1.26 6.91 6.11
C LEU A 124 2.76 7.13 6.33
N ASP A 125 3.61 6.36 5.66
CA ASP A 125 5.07 6.44 5.80
C ASP A 125 5.64 7.63 5.02
N ARG A 126 6.18 8.59 5.75
CA ARG A 126 6.79 9.80 5.17
C ARG A 126 8.11 9.54 4.45
N ASP A 127 8.72 8.40 4.65
CA ASP A 127 9.99 8.05 3.99
C ASP A 127 9.83 7.97 2.46
N PHE A 128 8.64 7.73 1.95
CA PHE A 128 8.36 7.78 0.51
C PHE A 128 8.60 9.16 -0.13
N ALA A 129 8.55 10.24 0.65
CA ALA A 129 8.82 11.59 0.15
C ALA A 129 10.23 11.71 -0.47
N ARG A 130 11.19 10.86 -0.04
CA ARG A 130 12.56 10.83 -0.56
C ARG A 130 12.64 10.60 -2.07
N TRP A 131 11.64 9.94 -2.65
CA TRP A 131 11.61 9.59 -4.08
C TRP A 131 10.73 10.51 -4.94
N GLN A 132 10.17 11.56 -4.37
CA GLN A 132 9.35 12.51 -5.13
C GLN A 132 10.17 13.20 -6.24
N ALA A 133 11.43 13.54 -5.97
CA ALA A 133 12.32 14.10 -6.98
C ALA A 133 12.65 13.12 -8.12
N ALA A 134 12.52 11.82 -7.88
CA ALA A 134 12.71 10.76 -8.88
C ALA A 134 11.42 10.43 -9.66
N GLY A 135 10.33 11.14 -9.40
CA GLY A 135 9.07 11.00 -10.14
C GLY A 135 7.94 10.32 -9.38
N LEU A 136 8.14 9.93 -8.11
CA LEU A 136 7.06 9.37 -7.31
C LEU A 136 6.04 10.46 -6.95
N ARG A 137 4.78 10.19 -7.23
CA ARG A 137 3.67 10.93 -6.63
C ARG A 137 3.27 10.21 -5.35
N TRP A 138 3.48 10.85 -4.20
CA TRP A 138 3.14 10.32 -2.89
C TRP A 138 2.19 11.24 -2.17
N GLU A 139 1.22 10.65 -1.50
CA GLU A 139 0.20 11.35 -0.71
C GLU A 139 -0.02 10.63 0.61
N GLN A 140 -0.13 11.41 1.69
CA GLN A 140 -0.60 10.91 2.98
C GLN A 140 -2.06 11.34 3.17
N PRO A 141 -3.03 10.45 2.88
CA PRO A 141 -4.43 10.85 2.76
C PRO A 141 -5.10 11.23 4.09
N LEU A 142 -4.50 10.87 5.21
CA LEU A 142 -5.02 11.17 6.54
C LEU A 142 -4.31 12.35 7.21
N ALA A 143 -3.36 12.98 6.56
CA ALA A 143 -2.66 14.15 7.08
C ALA A 143 -3.58 15.39 7.05
N ARG A 144 -3.57 16.11 8.14
CA ARG A 144 -4.13 17.46 8.25
C ARG A 144 -3.12 18.36 8.89
#